data_3dbf967eee37ed3aa3e5cd79aa866a85
#
_entry.id   3dbf967eee37ed3aa3e5cd79aa866a85
#
_cell.length_a   1.000
_cell.length_b   1.000
_cell.length_c   1.000
_cell.angle_alpha   90.00
_cell.angle_beta   90.00
_cell.angle_gamma   90.00
#
_symmetry.space_group_name_H-M   'P 1'
#
loop_
_entity.id
_entity.type
_entity.pdbx_description
1 polymer ?
#
loop_
_entity_poly.entity_id
_entity_poly.type
_entity_poly.pdbx_seq_one_letter_code
_entity_poly.pdbx_strand_id
1 'polypeptide(L)'
;MPGKKITRQQEVLFMHHRQTGSTQESAAAKAGLSVRSGRRIDKAGGPRPEPRRNWRTRDDPLDAVWESELLPLLSVEPSLTGTTLLEYLLDHYPEHYDQSVLRTLQRRVKQWRAIEGPDKDIVFRQQAVVAIQGFSDFSHPDEPVLIDDEPFRHLFYQFRLAFSGWRSVTVVQGGESFVALSEGLQRALRLAGGSPEEHRTDSLSAARNNKQNVWTDDYEALCKHYSMVPTRNNLGKSHENGVVECANGSFKHRLSQQLRLRGNNKFRCIAEYQTFVDKVVHQLNRRVRNRFAEEQQALQPLPGSGVPDYQDMTIKVTRSATIEIKRVVYTVPSRLIGERLCIRLYHDRLEAYVGQARALTLPRTYPKPGESRARRIDYKHVIRALAAKPQAFRYSQLRDDLLPSKAYKTLWEHADRTLPKREACKWIVTVLRLAYEYDCESQLATELLNELQGGKLPDLKQIQSRFLRPSDAVSERGAPQHDLAGYDDLLASVNVQSSVYQEVTL
;
A
#
# COMPACT_ATOMS: atom_id res chain seq x y z
N MET A 1 -66.04 -18.12 9.35
CA MET A 1 -64.58 -18.08 9.19
C MET A 1 -64.16 -19.30 8.37
N PRO A 2 -63.31 -19.16 7.30
CA PRO A 2 -62.84 -20.31 6.58
C PRO A 2 -61.86 -21.10 7.49
N GLY A 3 -62.11 -22.41 7.58
CA GLY A 3 -61.33 -23.27 8.45
C GLY A 3 -59.84 -23.31 8.07
N LYS A 4 -58.93 -23.46 9.06
CA LYS A 4 -57.48 -23.60 8.87
C LYS A 4 -57.20 -24.72 7.84
N LYS A 5 -56.41 -24.42 6.79
CA LYS A 5 -55.96 -25.43 5.80
C LYS A 5 -55.14 -26.49 6.52
N ILE A 6 -55.51 -27.75 6.32
CA ILE A 6 -54.73 -28.88 6.84
C ILE A 6 -53.42 -29.02 6.09
N THR A 7 -52.31 -29.08 6.80
CA THR A 7 -50.98 -29.25 6.20
C THR A 7 -50.71 -30.73 5.93
N ARG A 8 -49.90 -31.06 4.92
CA ARG A 8 -49.50 -32.44 4.63
C ARG A 8 -48.79 -33.10 5.79
N GLN A 9 -48.00 -32.37 6.57
CA GLN A 9 -47.38 -32.90 7.77
C GLN A 9 -48.40 -33.40 8.78
N GLN A 10 -49.53 -32.71 8.94
CA GLN A 10 -50.62 -33.17 9.81
C GLN A 10 -51.31 -34.40 9.23
N GLU A 11 -51.47 -34.52 7.92
CA GLU A 11 -52.06 -35.71 7.29
C GLU A 11 -51.11 -36.91 7.45
N VAL A 12 -49.79 -36.74 7.27
CA VAL A 12 -48.79 -37.79 7.47
C VAL A 12 -48.73 -38.24 8.94
N LEU A 13 -48.72 -37.26 9.87
CA LEU A 13 -48.70 -37.55 11.32
C LEU A 13 -49.96 -38.28 11.76
N PHE A 14 -51.13 -37.94 11.24
CA PHE A 14 -52.38 -38.64 11.48
C PHE A 14 -52.30 -40.10 11.01
N MET A 15 -51.85 -40.36 9.78
CA MET A 15 -51.71 -41.69 9.23
C MET A 15 -50.70 -42.55 10.01
N HIS A 16 -49.58 -41.94 10.43
CA HIS A 16 -48.60 -42.62 11.27
C HIS A 16 -49.22 -43.10 12.60
N HIS A 17 -50.00 -42.26 13.28
CA HIS A 17 -50.70 -42.64 14.50
C HIS A 17 -51.79 -43.68 14.28
N ARG A 18 -52.46 -43.68 13.12
CA ARG A 18 -53.41 -44.73 12.73
C ARG A 18 -52.73 -46.08 12.54
N GLN A 19 -51.58 -46.10 11.87
CA GLN A 19 -50.77 -47.30 11.61
C GLN A 19 -50.18 -47.88 12.90
N THR A 20 -49.90 -47.04 13.89
CA THR A 20 -49.40 -47.45 15.22
C THR A 20 -50.54 -47.85 16.19
N GLY A 21 -51.75 -48.06 15.70
CA GLY A 21 -52.87 -48.62 16.48
C GLY A 21 -53.67 -47.60 17.29
N SER A 22 -53.44 -46.27 17.10
CA SER A 22 -54.26 -45.26 17.78
C SER A 22 -55.69 -45.23 17.20
N THR A 23 -56.70 -44.96 18.07
CA THR A 23 -58.06 -44.70 17.57
C THR A 23 -58.10 -43.47 16.67
N GLN A 24 -59.13 -43.37 15.82
CA GLN A 24 -59.27 -42.30 14.87
C GLN A 24 -59.33 -40.89 15.56
N GLU A 25 -60.01 -40.84 16.71
CA GLU A 25 -60.13 -39.62 17.52
C GLU A 25 -58.79 -39.22 18.15
N SER A 26 -58.09 -40.20 18.74
CA SER A 26 -56.75 -40.00 19.33
C SER A 26 -55.72 -39.59 18.31
N ALA A 27 -55.70 -40.24 17.13
CA ALA A 27 -54.80 -39.86 16.02
C ALA A 27 -55.08 -38.47 15.48
N ALA A 28 -56.36 -38.09 15.37
CA ALA A 28 -56.74 -36.73 14.93
C ALA A 28 -56.32 -35.68 15.97
N ALA A 29 -56.52 -35.92 17.24
CA ALA A 29 -56.10 -35.00 18.31
C ALA A 29 -54.56 -34.85 18.31
N LYS A 30 -53.79 -35.94 18.23
CA LYS A 30 -52.30 -35.90 18.16
C LYS A 30 -51.78 -35.17 16.94
N ALA A 31 -52.46 -35.25 15.81
CA ALA A 31 -52.10 -34.52 14.57
C ALA A 31 -52.63 -33.08 14.52
N GLY A 32 -53.35 -32.62 15.55
CA GLY A 32 -53.95 -31.28 15.56
C GLY A 32 -55.05 -31.12 14.51
N LEU A 33 -55.78 -32.19 14.22
CA LEU A 33 -56.90 -32.22 13.26
C LEU A 33 -58.22 -32.43 13.94
N SER A 34 -59.30 -31.91 13.29
CA SER A 34 -60.63 -32.28 13.72
C SER A 34 -60.93 -33.75 13.38
N VAL A 35 -61.75 -34.41 14.21
CA VAL A 35 -62.18 -35.82 13.96
C VAL A 35 -62.80 -35.99 12.58
N ARG A 36 -63.57 -34.98 12.11
CA ARG A 36 -64.16 -34.96 10.76
C ARG A 36 -63.07 -34.96 9.67
N SER A 37 -61.97 -34.24 9.91
CA SER A 37 -60.85 -34.18 8.98
C SER A 37 -60.09 -35.52 8.98
N GLY A 38 -59.86 -36.13 10.14
CA GLY A 38 -59.28 -37.45 10.26
C GLY A 38 -60.07 -38.52 9.52
N ARG A 39 -61.39 -38.55 9.66
CA ARG A 39 -62.28 -39.46 8.93
C ARG A 39 -62.15 -39.30 7.41
N ARG A 40 -61.99 -38.07 6.93
CA ARG A 40 -61.82 -37.79 5.49
C ARG A 40 -60.48 -38.31 4.97
N ILE A 41 -59.39 -38.19 5.76
CA ILE A 41 -58.07 -38.68 5.38
C ILE A 41 -58.03 -40.21 5.42
N ASP A 42 -58.65 -40.85 6.42
CA ASP A 42 -58.79 -42.33 6.49
C ASP A 42 -59.59 -42.86 5.25
N LYS A 43 -60.72 -42.22 4.92
CA LYS A 43 -61.54 -42.61 3.77
C LYS A 43 -60.79 -42.41 2.42
N ALA A 44 -59.86 -41.45 2.33
CA ALA A 44 -59.03 -41.22 1.16
C ALA A 44 -57.83 -42.18 1.06
N GLY A 45 -57.62 -43.07 2.04
CA GLY A 45 -56.55 -44.04 2.01
C GLY A 45 -55.14 -43.49 2.30
N GLY A 46 -55.05 -42.22 2.74
CA GLY A 46 -53.76 -41.64 3.07
C GLY A 46 -53.65 -40.13 2.78
N PRO A 47 -52.46 -39.56 3.01
CA PRO A 47 -52.19 -38.17 2.70
C PRO A 47 -52.31 -37.92 1.19
N ARG A 48 -52.80 -36.73 0.85
CA ARG A 48 -52.93 -36.36 -0.55
C ARG A 48 -51.59 -36.46 -1.29
N PRO A 49 -51.53 -37.02 -2.49
CA PRO A 49 -50.33 -36.99 -3.29
C PRO A 49 -49.90 -35.57 -3.51
N GLU A 50 -48.60 -35.32 -3.44
CA GLU A 50 -48.07 -34.01 -3.84
C GLU A 50 -48.42 -33.73 -5.29
N PRO A 51 -49.05 -32.63 -5.58
CA PRO A 51 -49.18 -32.22 -6.98
C PRO A 51 -47.76 -32.05 -7.50
N ARG A 52 -47.30 -32.94 -8.37
CA ARG A 52 -46.07 -32.69 -9.13
C ARG A 52 -46.32 -31.40 -9.87
N ARG A 53 -45.68 -30.30 -9.43
CA ARG A 53 -45.69 -29.05 -10.14
C ARG A 53 -44.94 -29.26 -11.44
N ASN A 54 -45.67 -29.56 -12.50
CA ASN A 54 -45.19 -29.49 -13.87
C ASN A 54 -45.07 -28.00 -14.24
N TRP A 55 -43.98 -27.40 -13.85
CA TRP A 55 -43.70 -26.01 -14.20
C TRP A 55 -43.00 -25.86 -15.59
N ARG A 56 -42.67 -26.93 -16.25
CA ARG A 56 -42.30 -26.91 -17.67
C ARG A 56 -43.55 -27.07 -18.53
N THR A 57 -44.19 -25.94 -18.83
CA THR A 57 -45.28 -25.85 -19.78
C THR A 57 -44.81 -25.57 -21.21
N ARG A 58 -43.51 -25.39 -21.43
CA ARG A 58 -42.91 -25.17 -22.74
C ARG A 58 -41.96 -26.31 -23.04
N ASP A 59 -41.98 -26.75 -24.27
CA ASP A 59 -41.02 -27.72 -24.81
C ASP A 59 -39.61 -27.15 -24.68
N ASP A 60 -38.64 -28.06 -24.49
CA ASP A 60 -37.24 -27.62 -24.38
C ASP A 60 -36.72 -27.24 -25.77
N PRO A 61 -36.37 -25.98 -26.03
CA PRO A 61 -35.95 -25.54 -27.36
C PRO A 61 -34.66 -26.20 -27.84
N LEU A 62 -33.92 -26.88 -26.96
CA LEU A 62 -32.63 -27.53 -27.26
C LEU A 62 -32.78 -29.04 -27.47
N ASP A 63 -33.96 -29.60 -27.33
CA ASP A 63 -34.16 -31.07 -27.32
C ASP A 63 -33.75 -31.72 -28.66
N ALA A 64 -34.02 -31.06 -29.76
CA ALA A 64 -33.68 -31.56 -31.09
C ALA A 64 -32.19 -31.64 -31.41
N VAL A 65 -31.38 -30.70 -30.82
CA VAL A 65 -29.95 -30.54 -31.16
C VAL A 65 -29.03 -30.95 -30.01
N TRP A 66 -29.58 -31.19 -28.83
CA TRP A 66 -28.76 -31.43 -27.63
C TRP A 66 -27.96 -32.73 -27.75
N GLU A 67 -28.63 -33.85 -28.01
CA GLU A 67 -27.99 -35.16 -28.07
C GLU A 67 -27.24 -35.40 -29.39
N SER A 68 -27.76 -34.83 -30.48
CA SER A 68 -27.19 -35.06 -31.80
C SER A 68 -25.95 -34.20 -32.10
N GLU A 69 -25.85 -32.98 -31.52
CA GLU A 69 -24.81 -32.03 -31.89
C GLU A 69 -24.07 -31.43 -30.69
N LEU A 70 -24.80 -30.88 -29.72
CA LEU A 70 -24.18 -30.13 -28.64
C LEU A 70 -23.45 -31.04 -27.64
N LEU A 71 -23.99 -32.20 -27.35
CA LEU A 71 -23.37 -33.18 -26.46
C LEU A 71 -22.07 -33.76 -27.06
N PRO A 72 -21.99 -34.15 -28.31
CA PRO A 72 -20.74 -34.57 -28.96
C PRO A 72 -19.65 -33.46 -28.90
N LEU A 73 -20.03 -32.20 -29.21
CA LEU A 73 -19.10 -31.07 -29.11
C LEU A 73 -18.57 -30.87 -27.68
N LEU A 74 -19.46 -30.92 -26.69
CA LEU A 74 -19.09 -30.81 -25.29
C LEU A 74 -18.25 -32.00 -24.75
N SER A 75 -18.47 -33.19 -25.32
CA SER A 75 -17.69 -34.38 -24.97
C SER A 75 -16.27 -34.33 -25.52
N VAL A 76 -16.06 -33.71 -26.68
CA VAL A 76 -14.74 -33.50 -27.26
C VAL A 76 -14.03 -32.32 -26.57
N GLU A 77 -14.73 -31.22 -26.35
CA GLU A 77 -14.18 -30.00 -25.72
C GLU A 77 -15.12 -29.49 -24.63
N PRO A 78 -14.96 -30.00 -23.40
CA PRO A 78 -15.80 -29.63 -22.25
C PRO A 78 -15.70 -28.14 -21.84
N SER A 79 -14.69 -27.40 -22.32
CA SER A 79 -14.49 -25.99 -22.00
C SER A 79 -15.40 -25.05 -22.81
N LEU A 80 -16.03 -25.51 -23.86
CA LEU A 80 -16.93 -24.71 -24.72
C LEU A 80 -18.00 -23.99 -23.93
N THR A 81 -18.05 -22.67 -24.09
CA THR A 81 -19.00 -21.83 -23.33
C THR A 81 -20.42 -21.92 -23.96
N GLY A 82 -21.44 -21.66 -23.11
CA GLY A 82 -22.80 -21.59 -23.65
C GLY A 82 -22.98 -20.47 -24.68
N THR A 83 -22.15 -19.44 -24.67
CA THR A 83 -22.16 -18.37 -25.69
C THR A 83 -21.62 -18.88 -27.00
N THR A 84 -20.50 -19.59 -27.02
CA THR A 84 -19.91 -20.19 -28.21
C THR A 84 -20.84 -21.22 -28.84
N LEU A 85 -21.50 -22.03 -28.01
CA LEU A 85 -22.50 -23.00 -28.52
C LEU A 85 -23.75 -22.32 -29.07
N LEU A 86 -24.15 -21.17 -28.55
CA LEU A 86 -25.23 -20.39 -29.15
C LEU A 86 -24.81 -19.80 -30.49
N GLU A 87 -23.61 -19.25 -30.58
CA GLU A 87 -23.06 -18.76 -31.86
C GLU A 87 -23.07 -19.88 -32.91
N TYR A 88 -22.63 -21.09 -32.54
CA TYR A 88 -22.71 -22.26 -33.38
C TYR A 88 -24.15 -22.55 -33.85
N LEU A 89 -25.14 -22.50 -32.97
CA LEU A 89 -26.55 -22.71 -33.31
C LEU A 89 -27.11 -21.62 -34.21
N LEU A 90 -26.73 -20.38 -34.01
CA LEU A 90 -27.16 -19.24 -34.84
C LEU A 90 -26.59 -19.33 -36.26
N ASP A 91 -25.36 -19.83 -36.40
CA ASP A 91 -24.70 -19.97 -37.69
C ASP A 91 -25.28 -21.16 -38.50
N HIS A 92 -25.62 -22.28 -37.82
CA HIS A 92 -26.11 -23.48 -38.48
C HIS A 92 -27.63 -23.51 -38.62
N TYR A 93 -28.35 -22.82 -37.72
CA TYR A 93 -29.83 -22.81 -37.68
C TYR A 93 -30.38 -21.39 -37.45
N PRO A 94 -30.09 -20.43 -38.35
CA PRO A 94 -30.41 -19.01 -38.13
C PRO A 94 -31.91 -18.71 -37.99
N GLU A 95 -32.77 -19.57 -38.54
CA GLU A 95 -34.23 -19.40 -38.47
C GLU A 95 -34.89 -20.06 -37.25
N HIS A 96 -34.15 -20.93 -36.51
CA HIS A 96 -34.71 -21.72 -35.42
C HIS A 96 -34.29 -21.25 -34.03
N TYR A 97 -33.15 -20.57 -33.91
CA TYR A 97 -32.60 -20.12 -32.65
C TYR A 97 -32.35 -18.61 -32.63
N ASP A 98 -32.52 -18.03 -31.46
CA ASP A 98 -32.25 -16.61 -31.18
C ASP A 98 -31.55 -16.44 -29.82
N GLN A 99 -31.23 -15.20 -29.45
CA GLN A 99 -30.57 -14.86 -28.19
C GLN A 99 -31.34 -15.30 -26.94
N SER A 100 -32.65 -15.53 -27.02
CA SER A 100 -33.47 -15.93 -25.88
C SER A 100 -33.12 -17.29 -25.32
N VAL A 101 -32.53 -18.18 -26.17
CA VAL A 101 -32.14 -19.54 -25.81
C VAL A 101 -30.86 -19.59 -24.98
N LEU A 102 -30.04 -18.54 -25.00
CA LEU A 102 -28.74 -18.49 -24.29
C LEU A 102 -28.81 -18.94 -22.82
N ARG A 103 -29.77 -18.43 -22.09
CA ARG A 103 -29.92 -18.78 -20.68
C ARG A 103 -30.28 -20.22 -20.41
N THR A 104 -31.07 -20.79 -21.29
CA THR A 104 -31.44 -22.23 -21.24
C THR A 104 -30.21 -23.07 -21.57
N LEU A 105 -29.47 -22.72 -22.59
CA LEU A 105 -28.23 -23.39 -23.01
C LEU A 105 -27.17 -23.34 -21.92
N GLN A 106 -26.88 -22.18 -21.37
CA GLN A 106 -25.94 -22.02 -20.24
C GLN A 106 -26.31 -22.89 -19.03
N ARG A 107 -27.60 -22.96 -18.69
CA ARG A 107 -28.08 -23.81 -17.61
C ARG A 107 -27.92 -25.30 -17.93
N ARG A 108 -28.19 -25.73 -19.15
CA ARG A 108 -28.08 -27.14 -19.57
C ARG A 108 -26.62 -27.58 -19.64
N VAL A 109 -25.73 -26.74 -20.19
CA VAL A 109 -24.27 -26.95 -20.17
C VAL A 109 -23.74 -27.02 -18.72
N LYS A 110 -24.19 -26.14 -17.81
CA LYS A 110 -23.81 -26.20 -16.41
C LYS A 110 -24.28 -27.50 -15.75
N GLN A 111 -25.49 -27.96 -16.06
CA GLN A 111 -26.03 -29.21 -15.53
C GLN A 111 -25.24 -30.41 -16.06
N TRP A 112 -24.99 -30.47 -17.37
CA TRP A 112 -24.19 -31.52 -17.99
C TRP A 112 -22.77 -31.59 -17.36
N ARG A 113 -22.08 -30.44 -17.24
CA ARG A 113 -20.76 -30.40 -16.59
C ARG A 113 -20.78 -30.90 -15.15
N ALA A 114 -21.90 -30.77 -14.45
CA ALA A 114 -22.00 -31.24 -13.07
C ALA A 114 -22.28 -32.74 -12.95
N ILE A 115 -22.89 -33.35 -13.97
CA ILE A 115 -23.33 -34.75 -13.95
C ILE A 115 -22.41 -35.66 -14.77
N GLU A 116 -22.00 -35.21 -15.95
CA GLU A 116 -21.29 -36.01 -16.95
C GLU A 116 -19.95 -35.39 -17.39
N GLY A 117 -19.70 -34.12 -17.01
CA GLY A 117 -18.48 -33.42 -17.39
C GLY A 117 -17.24 -33.97 -16.68
N PRO A 118 -16.05 -33.60 -17.15
CA PRO A 118 -14.79 -34.06 -16.57
C PRO A 118 -14.66 -33.64 -15.10
N ASP A 119 -13.93 -34.44 -14.35
CA ASP A 119 -13.56 -34.14 -12.97
C ASP A 119 -12.84 -32.79 -12.88
N LYS A 120 -13.15 -32.05 -11.84
CA LYS A 120 -12.48 -30.79 -11.56
C LYS A 120 -11.31 -31.03 -10.61
N ASP A 121 -10.26 -30.24 -10.78
CA ASP A 121 -9.15 -30.24 -9.85
C ASP A 121 -9.62 -29.98 -8.42
N ILE A 122 -9.20 -30.84 -7.52
CA ILE A 122 -9.49 -30.74 -6.08
C ILE A 122 -8.35 -30.00 -5.39
N VAL A 123 -8.67 -28.89 -4.78
CA VAL A 123 -7.72 -28.17 -3.94
C VAL A 123 -7.77 -28.76 -2.52
N PHE A 124 -6.76 -29.55 -2.16
CA PHE A 124 -6.60 -30.05 -0.80
C PHE A 124 -6.06 -28.93 0.09
N ARG A 125 -6.88 -28.46 1.04
CA ARG A 125 -6.44 -27.47 2.02
C ARG A 125 -5.36 -28.09 2.90
N GLN A 126 -4.15 -27.54 2.81
CA GLN A 126 -3.03 -27.88 3.68
C GLN A 126 -3.29 -27.30 5.07
N GLN A 127 -3.02 -28.08 6.12
CA GLN A 127 -2.98 -27.55 7.47
C GLN A 127 -1.67 -26.80 7.66
N ALA A 128 -1.78 -25.50 7.95
CA ALA A 128 -0.61 -24.72 8.30
C ALA A 128 -0.13 -25.13 9.70
N VAL A 129 1.16 -25.43 9.81
CA VAL A 129 1.82 -25.74 11.07
C VAL A 129 2.26 -24.44 11.74
N VAL A 130 2.23 -24.41 13.07
CA VAL A 130 2.59 -23.24 13.88
C VAL A 130 4.04 -22.82 13.60
N ALA A 131 4.26 -21.55 13.36
CA ALA A 131 5.58 -20.91 13.17
C ALA A 131 6.47 -21.45 12.03
N ILE A 132 5.94 -22.32 11.16
CA ILE A 132 6.75 -22.85 10.04
C ILE A 132 6.87 -21.84 8.91
N GLN A 133 5.77 -21.23 8.45
CA GLN A 133 5.80 -20.47 7.20
C GLN A 133 5.31 -19.03 7.35
N GLY A 134 6.12 -18.11 6.80
CA GLY A 134 5.74 -16.74 6.53
C GLY A 134 5.73 -16.46 5.02
N PHE A 135 4.75 -15.72 4.53
CA PHE A 135 4.60 -15.34 3.13
C PHE A 135 4.83 -13.86 2.94
N SER A 136 5.49 -13.50 1.85
CA SER A 136 5.63 -12.11 1.42
C SER A 136 5.23 -11.92 -0.03
N ASP A 137 4.58 -10.80 -0.29
CA ASP A 137 4.16 -10.39 -1.62
C ASP A 137 4.08 -8.87 -1.74
N PHE A 138 4.22 -8.36 -2.97
CA PHE A 138 3.95 -6.97 -3.31
C PHE A 138 2.62 -6.86 -4.05
N SER A 139 1.85 -5.84 -3.72
CA SER A 139 0.58 -5.59 -4.40
C SER A 139 0.34 -4.11 -4.65
N HIS A 140 -0.34 -3.80 -5.75
CA HIS A 140 -0.79 -2.45 -6.06
C HIS A 140 -2.02 -2.06 -5.24
N PRO A 141 -2.15 -0.77 -4.85
CA PRO A 141 -3.38 -0.26 -4.27
C PRO A 141 -4.51 -0.28 -5.31
N ASP A 142 -5.74 -0.53 -4.85
CA ASP A 142 -6.93 -0.50 -5.73
C ASP A 142 -7.44 0.93 -5.92
N GLU A 143 -7.20 1.82 -4.95
CA GLU A 143 -7.64 3.22 -5.00
C GLU A 143 -6.43 4.18 -4.93
N PRO A 144 -6.48 5.29 -5.70
CA PRO A 144 -5.42 6.29 -5.66
C PRO A 144 -5.44 7.04 -4.32
N VAL A 145 -4.24 7.36 -3.83
CA VAL A 145 -4.01 8.15 -2.62
C VAL A 145 -3.23 9.41 -2.98
N LEU A 146 -3.52 10.50 -2.31
CA LEU A 146 -2.81 11.77 -2.45
C LEU A 146 -1.95 12.01 -1.21
N ILE A 147 -0.68 12.35 -1.43
CA ILE A 147 0.24 12.83 -0.40
C ILE A 147 0.59 14.27 -0.75
N ASP A 148 0.32 15.21 0.18
CA ASP A 148 0.52 16.65 -0.05
C ASP A 148 -0.19 17.14 -1.34
N ASP A 149 -1.44 16.68 -1.53
CA ASP A 149 -2.30 16.91 -2.69
C ASP A 149 -1.74 16.41 -4.06
N GLU A 150 -0.63 15.68 -4.06
CA GLU A 150 -0.05 15.06 -5.25
C GLU A 150 -0.36 13.55 -5.31
N PRO A 151 -0.64 12.99 -6.49
CA PRO A 151 -0.89 11.55 -6.66
C PRO A 151 0.32 10.72 -6.21
N PHE A 152 0.09 9.86 -5.21
CA PHE A 152 1.13 9.01 -4.63
C PHE A 152 1.11 7.61 -5.22
N ARG A 153 2.16 7.27 -5.97
CA ARG A 153 2.36 5.93 -6.53
C ARG A 153 3.16 5.09 -5.56
N HIS A 154 2.60 3.96 -5.16
CA HIS A 154 3.21 3.06 -4.21
C HIS A 154 2.78 1.62 -4.43
N LEU A 155 3.47 0.70 -3.75
CA LEU A 155 3.08 -0.68 -3.56
C LEU A 155 2.84 -0.92 -2.07
N PHE A 156 2.16 -2.01 -1.76
CA PHE A 156 2.13 -2.59 -0.43
C PHE A 156 3.05 -3.81 -0.42
N TYR A 157 4.07 -3.79 0.43
CA TYR A 157 4.72 -5.01 0.86
C TYR A 157 3.85 -5.64 1.93
N GLN A 158 3.42 -6.85 1.73
CA GLN A 158 2.56 -7.60 2.64
C GLN A 158 3.31 -8.81 3.15
N PHE A 159 3.39 -8.97 4.46
CA PHE A 159 3.87 -10.17 5.13
C PHE A 159 2.72 -10.83 5.90
N ARG A 160 2.69 -12.16 5.91
CA ARG A 160 1.66 -12.94 6.60
C ARG A 160 2.23 -14.25 7.14
N LEU A 161 1.89 -14.60 8.38
CA LEU A 161 2.13 -15.91 8.94
C LEU A 161 1.05 -16.90 8.48
N ALA A 162 1.47 -18.11 8.12
CA ALA A 162 0.58 -19.12 7.53
C ALA A 162 -0.46 -19.65 8.50
N PHE A 163 -0.06 -19.97 9.72
CA PHE A 163 -0.92 -20.60 10.72
C PHE A 163 -1.96 -19.62 11.28
N SER A 164 -1.55 -18.53 11.87
CA SER A 164 -2.48 -17.57 12.48
C SER A 164 -3.21 -16.72 11.44
N GLY A 165 -2.54 -16.44 10.33
CA GLY A 165 -2.97 -15.45 9.36
C GLY A 165 -2.69 -14.00 9.80
N TRP A 166 -1.89 -13.82 10.86
CA TRP A 166 -1.38 -12.51 11.27
C TRP A 166 -0.60 -11.86 10.13
N ARG A 167 -0.71 -10.55 9.99
CA ARG A 167 -0.11 -9.82 8.86
C ARG A 167 0.50 -8.49 9.26
N SER A 168 1.47 -8.06 8.48
CA SER A 168 2.02 -6.71 8.46
C SER A 168 2.00 -6.17 7.04
N VAL A 169 1.76 -4.87 6.90
CA VAL A 169 1.74 -4.20 5.60
C VAL A 169 2.59 -2.94 5.66
N THR A 170 3.50 -2.79 4.72
CA THR A 170 4.36 -1.61 4.61
C THR A 170 4.09 -0.91 3.29
N VAL A 171 3.90 0.41 3.35
CA VAL A 171 3.77 1.27 2.17
C VAL A 171 5.15 1.46 1.55
N VAL A 172 5.34 1.09 0.30
CA VAL A 172 6.62 1.10 -0.39
C VAL A 172 6.57 2.03 -1.60
N GLN A 173 7.55 2.91 -1.72
CA GLN A 173 7.76 3.71 -2.93
C GLN A 173 8.67 3.01 -3.94
N GLY A 174 8.45 3.27 -5.22
CA GLY A 174 9.34 2.92 -6.32
C GLY A 174 9.01 1.59 -6.97
N GLY A 175 9.09 0.50 -6.31
CA GLY A 175 8.87 -0.81 -6.90
C GLY A 175 9.38 -1.95 -6.05
N GLU A 176 9.26 -3.16 -6.57
CA GLU A 176 9.72 -4.39 -5.95
C GLU A 176 11.26 -4.43 -5.94
N SER A 177 11.87 -3.87 -4.90
CA SER A 177 13.32 -3.86 -4.73
C SER A 177 13.72 -4.66 -3.49
N PHE A 178 14.96 -5.15 -3.46
CA PHE A 178 15.50 -5.84 -2.29
C PHE A 178 15.46 -4.96 -1.04
N VAL A 179 15.76 -3.67 -1.17
CA VAL A 179 15.70 -2.69 -0.07
C VAL A 179 14.28 -2.63 0.53
N ALA A 180 13.25 -2.57 -0.32
CA ALA A 180 11.86 -2.55 0.12
C ALA A 180 11.42 -3.88 0.76
N LEU A 181 11.87 -5.00 0.20
CA LEU A 181 11.63 -6.33 0.77
C LEU A 181 12.30 -6.46 2.13
N SER A 182 13.58 -6.12 2.24
CA SER A 182 14.35 -6.21 3.47
C SER A 182 13.76 -5.34 4.59
N GLU A 183 13.45 -4.08 4.30
CA GLU A 183 12.82 -3.17 5.27
C GLU A 183 11.45 -3.68 5.72
N GLY A 184 10.59 -4.07 4.77
CA GLY A 184 9.25 -4.58 5.05
C GLY A 184 9.26 -5.88 5.85
N LEU A 185 10.14 -6.82 5.50
CA LEU A 185 10.30 -8.09 6.21
C LEU A 185 10.81 -7.87 7.63
N GLN A 186 11.88 -7.12 7.80
CA GLN A 186 12.45 -6.81 9.12
C GLN A 186 11.44 -6.08 10.02
N ARG A 187 10.67 -5.15 9.45
CA ARG A 187 9.56 -4.50 10.17
C ARG A 187 8.50 -5.52 10.61
N ALA A 188 8.12 -6.43 9.72
CA ALA A 188 7.12 -7.45 10.02
C ALA A 188 7.59 -8.41 11.12
N LEU A 189 8.83 -8.90 11.05
CA LEU A 189 9.41 -9.79 12.06
C LEU A 189 9.49 -9.11 13.43
N ARG A 190 9.92 -7.84 13.49
CA ARG A 190 9.93 -7.06 14.74
C ARG A 190 8.53 -6.92 15.34
N LEU A 191 7.52 -6.63 14.51
CA LEU A 191 6.12 -6.52 14.96
C LEU A 191 5.53 -7.87 15.39
N ALA A 192 5.95 -8.97 14.77
CA ALA A 192 5.55 -10.33 15.16
C ALA A 192 6.25 -10.78 16.46
N GLY A 193 7.43 -10.23 16.74
CA GLY A 193 8.26 -10.62 17.89
C GLY A 193 9.10 -11.88 17.66
N GLY A 194 9.24 -12.32 16.41
CA GLY A 194 10.02 -13.50 16.04
C GLY A 194 9.96 -13.80 14.54
N SER A 195 10.71 -14.81 14.09
CA SER A 195 10.75 -15.27 12.69
C SER A 195 10.20 -16.68 12.54
N PRO A 196 9.52 -16.99 11.43
CA PRO A 196 9.12 -18.36 11.07
C PRO A 196 10.34 -19.15 10.60
N GLU A 197 10.22 -20.48 10.48
CA GLU A 197 11.29 -21.32 9.96
C GLU A 197 11.52 -21.11 8.46
N GLU A 198 10.46 -20.87 7.69
CA GLU A 198 10.51 -20.64 6.25
C GLU A 198 9.95 -19.27 5.89
N HIS A 199 10.63 -18.60 4.97
CA HIS A 199 10.13 -17.40 4.32
C HIS A 199 9.82 -17.68 2.85
N ARG A 200 8.56 -17.63 2.49
CA ARG A 200 8.08 -17.93 1.14
C ARG A 200 7.74 -16.66 0.39
N THR A 201 8.29 -16.53 -0.81
CA THR A 201 7.96 -15.45 -1.74
C THR A 201 7.44 -16.03 -3.04
N ASP A 202 6.62 -15.25 -3.76
CA ASP A 202 6.36 -15.53 -5.16
C ASP A 202 7.61 -15.20 -6.00
N SER A 203 7.52 -15.25 -7.33
CA SER A 203 8.62 -14.97 -8.27
C SER A 203 9.10 -13.51 -8.22
N LEU A 204 9.40 -12.99 -7.01
CA LEU A 204 9.87 -11.62 -6.79
C LEU A 204 11.30 -11.44 -7.33
N SER A 205 11.45 -10.52 -8.29
CA SER A 205 12.77 -10.16 -8.83
C SER A 205 13.73 -9.61 -7.77
N ALA A 206 13.19 -9.07 -6.68
CA ALA A 206 13.94 -8.59 -5.53
C ALA A 206 14.61 -9.72 -4.71
N ALA A 207 14.01 -10.90 -4.70
CA ALA A 207 14.51 -12.07 -3.97
C ALA A 207 15.26 -13.04 -4.87
N ARG A 208 15.03 -13.01 -6.19
CA ARG A 208 15.49 -14.05 -7.09
C ARG A 208 15.88 -13.55 -8.48
N ASN A 209 16.94 -14.15 -9.01
CA ASN A 209 17.27 -14.06 -10.43
C ASN A 209 16.41 -15.06 -11.22
N ASN A 210 15.31 -14.58 -11.81
CA ASN A 210 14.35 -15.43 -12.55
C ASN A 210 14.97 -16.13 -13.78
N LYS A 211 16.05 -15.57 -14.37
CA LYS A 211 16.74 -16.16 -15.53
C LYS A 211 17.60 -17.36 -15.13
N GLN A 212 18.26 -17.29 -13.98
CA GLN A 212 19.15 -18.32 -13.47
C GLN A 212 18.47 -19.27 -12.49
N ASN A 213 17.25 -18.98 -12.08
CA ASN A 213 16.47 -19.76 -11.13
C ASN A 213 17.13 -19.89 -9.73
N VAL A 214 17.94 -18.91 -9.32
CA VAL A 214 18.72 -18.89 -8.07
C VAL A 214 18.28 -17.70 -7.21
N TRP A 215 18.29 -17.85 -5.89
CA TRP A 215 18.09 -16.74 -4.96
C TRP A 215 19.21 -15.70 -5.13
N THR A 216 18.93 -14.44 -4.80
CA THR A 216 19.98 -13.43 -4.73
C THR A 216 20.77 -13.61 -3.44
N ASP A 217 22.10 -13.38 -3.48
CA ASP A 217 22.98 -13.49 -2.31
C ASP A 217 22.48 -12.65 -1.14
N ASP A 218 22.00 -11.45 -1.43
CA ASP A 218 21.44 -10.52 -0.43
C ASP A 218 20.20 -11.11 0.27
N TYR A 219 19.31 -11.78 -0.48
CA TYR A 219 18.11 -12.37 0.09
C TYR A 219 18.42 -13.64 0.88
N GLU A 220 19.33 -14.48 0.41
CA GLU A 220 19.81 -15.64 1.18
C GLU A 220 20.46 -15.21 2.49
N ALA A 221 21.32 -14.17 2.44
CA ALA A 221 21.94 -13.61 3.62
C ALA A 221 20.92 -13.06 4.62
N LEU A 222 19.87 -12.36 4.12
CA LEU A 222 18.77 -11.87 4.93
C LEU A 222 18.00 -13.01 5.61
N CYS A 223 17.63 -14.05 4.87
CA CYS A 223 16.94 -15.21 5.43
C CYS A 223 17.82 -15.93 6.47
N LYS A 224 19.08 -16.16 6.15
CA LYS A 224 20.03 -16.79 7.07
C LYS A 224 20.22 -16.00 8.37
N HIS A 225 20.28 -14.66 8.28
CA HIS A 225 20.41 -13.79 9.45
C HIS A 225 19.25 -13.95 10.44
N TYR A 226 18.03 -14.15 9.93
CA TYR A 226 16.82 -14.40 10.72
C TYR A 226 16.51 -15.88 10.92
N SER A 227 17.45 -16.78 10.65
CA SER A 227 17.33 -18.25 10.78
C SER A 227 16.16 -18.83 9.95
N MET A 228 15.82 -18.21 8.84
CA MET A 228 14.77 -18.65 7.92
C MET A 228 15.34 -19.36 6.71
N VAL A 229 14.62 -20.36 6.21
CA VAL A 229 14.89 -21.02 4.93
C VAL A 229 14.08 -20.32 3.83
N PRO A 230 14.72 -19.81 2.76
CA PRO A 230 14.00 -19.23 1.63
C PRO A 230 13.28 -20.31 0.84
N THR A 231 11.98 -20.18 0.65
CA THR A 231 11.14 -21.09 -0.13
C THR A 231 10.32 -20.33 -1.17
N ARG A 232 9.81 -21.03 -2.18
CA ARG A 232 8.99 -20.45 -3.24
C ARG A 232 7.74 -21.27 -3.50
N ASN A 233 6.80 -20.66 -4.18
CA ASN A 233 5.69 -21.38 -4.78
C ASN A 233 6.16 -22.16 -6.01
N ASN A 234 5.60 -23.33 -6.22
CA ASN A 234 5.89 -24.13 -7.42
C ASN A 234 5.35 -23.41 -8.67
N LEU A 235 6.20 -23.24 -9.67
CA LEU A 235 5.81 -22.64 -10.96
C LEU A 235 4.64 -23.43 -11.58
N GLY A 236 3.58 -22.73 -11.95
CA GLY A 236 2.40 -23.31 -12.60
C GLY A 236 1.35 -23.94 -11.67
N LYS A 237 1.53 -23.89 -10.35
CA LYS A 237 0.52 -24.34 -9.38
C LYS A 237 -0.18 -23.16 -8.73
N SER A 238 -1.19 -22.62 -9.40
CA SER A 238 -1.99 -21.48 -8.92
C SER A 238 -2.64 -21.70 -7.55
N HIS A 239 -2.82 -22.94 -7.14
CA HIS A 239 -3.48 -23.28 -5.86
C HIS A 239 -2.64 -22.96 -4.61
N GLU A 240 -1.31 -22.88 -4.74
CA GLU A 240 -0.42 -22.54 -3.62
C GLU A 240 -0.49 -21.06 -3.25
N ASN A 241 -0.86 -20.20 -4.21
CA ASN A 241 -1.02 -18.75 -4.03
C ASN A 241 -2.42 -18.32 -3.58
N GLY A 242 -3.42 -19.15 -3.73
CA GLY A 242 -4.83 -18.77 -3.50
C GLY A 242 -5.10 -18.24 -2.08
N VAL A 243 -4.36 -18.69 -1.08
CA VAL A 243 -4.46 -18.20 0.31
C VAL A 243 -3.87 -16.80 0.45
N VAL A 244 -2.75 -16.53 -0.23
CA VAL A 244 -2.06 -15.23 -0.20
C VAL A 244 -2.84 -14.20 -1.02
N GLU A 245 -3.27 -14.55 -2.21
CA GLU A 245 -4.08 -13.70 -3.10
C GLU A 245 -5.41 -13.30 -2.45
N CYS A 246 -6.11 -14.25 -1.85
CA CYS A 246 -7.36 -14.00 -1.12
C CYS A 246 -7.12 -13.07 0.08
N ALA A 247 -6.00 -13.23 0.78
CA ALA A 247 -5.63 -12.38 1.90
C ALA A 247 -5.27 -10.96 1.47
N ASN A 248 -4.54 -10.81 0.36
CA ASN A 248 -4.18 -9.52 -0.21
C ASN A 248 -5.42 -8.76 -0.68
N GLY A 249 -6.33 -9.43 -1.37
CA GLY A 249 -7.64 -8.88 -1.77
C GLY A 249 -8.48 -8.45 -0.56
N SER A 250 -8.51 -9.24 0.50
CA SER A 250 -9.22 -8.92 1.74
C SER A 250 -8.67 -7.66 2.43
N PHE A 251 -7.35 -7.48 2.45
CA PHE A 251 -6.72 -6.26 2.99
C PHE A 251 -7.08 -5.04 2.14
N LYS A 252 -6.88 -5.11 0.82
CA LYS A 252 -7.14 -4.00 -0.10
C LYS A 252 -8.61 -3.56 -0.04
N HIS A 253 -9.53 -4.51 -0.07
CA HIS A 253 -10.96 -4.23 0.10
C HIS A 253 -11.25 -3.51 1.43
N ARG A 254 -10.65 -3.98 2.54
CA ARG A 254 -10.84 -3.33 3.85
C ARG A 254 -10.26 -1.93 3.89
N LEU A 255 -9.10 -1.71 3.29
CA LEU A 255 -8.46 -0.40 3.19
C LEU A 255 -9.36 0.57 2.41
N SER A 256 -9.89 0.16 1.25
CA SER A 256 -10.84 0.93 0.45
C SER A 256 -12.08 1.33 1.26
N GLN A 257 -12.69 0.40 2.01
CA GLN A 257 -13.82 0.71 2.87
C GLN A 257 -13.46 1.74 3.97
N GLN A 258 -12.26 1.64 4.55
CA GLN A 258 -11.82 2.59 5.58
C GLN A 258 -11.50 3.98 5.00
N LEU A 259 -10.97 4.06 3.77
CA LEU A 259 -10.80 5.34 3.06
C LEU A 259 -12.15 6.02 2.79
N ARG A 260 -13.15 5.24 2.36
CA ARG A 260 -14.53 5.75 2.16
C ARG A 260 -15.16 6.25 3.47
N LEU A 261 -14.96 5.52 4.57
CA LEU A 261 -15.43 5.96 5.90
C LEU A 261 -14.72 7.23 6.38
N ARG A 262 -13.45 7.42 6.02
CA ARG A 262 -12.71 8.66 6.31
C ARG A 262 -13.23 9.84 5.50
N GLY A 263 -13.91 9.60 4.37
CA GLY A 263 -14.46 10.64 3.48
C GLY A 263 -13.44 11.30 2.56
N ASN A 264 -12.16 10.95 2.65
CA ASN A 264 -11.12 11.42 1.73
C ASN A 264 -9.94 10.45 1.66
N ASN A 265 -9.13 10.59 0.59
CA ASN A 265 -7.92 9.83 0.32
C ASN A 265 -6.63 10.68 0.43
N LYS A 266 -6.68 11.83 1.13
CA LYS A 266 -5.58 12.77 1.26
C LYS A 266 -4.83 12.57 2.58
N PHE A 267 -3.51 12.61 2.52
CA PHE A 267 -2.61 12.54 3.66
C PHE A 267 -1.52 13.60 3.52
N ARG A 268 -0.99 14.09 4.62
CA ARG A 268 0.08 15.09 4.63
C ARG A 268 1.44 14.51 4.27
N CYS A 269 1.69 13.27 4.70
CA CYS A 269 2.96 12.58 4.45
C CYS A 269 2.75 11.05 4.43
N ILE A 270 3.77 10.33 3.94
CA ILE A 270 3.77 8.87 3.86
C ILE A 270 3.62 8.24 5.25
N ALA A 271 4.22 8.81 6.29
CA ALA A 271 4.12 8.30 7.65
C ALA A 271 2.69 8.35 8.21
N GLU A 272 1.92 9.41 7.89
CA GLU A 272 0.50 9.48 8.24
C GLU A 272 -0.31 8.40 7.51
N TYR A 273 -0.03 8.18 6.23
CA TYR A 273 -0.67 7.12 5.47
C TYR A 273 -0.28 5.73 6.00
N GLN A 274 0.98 5.48 6.33
CA GLN A 274 1.42 4.23 6.96
C GLN A 274 0.70 3.99 8.29
N THR A 275 0.55 5.02 9.11
CA THR A 275 -0.20 4.93 10.38
C THR A 275 -1.66 4.53 10.15
N PHE A 276 -2.29 5.07 9.09
CA PHE A 276 -3.64 4.70 8.70
C PHE A 276 -3.72 3.23 8.24
N VAL A 277 -2.78 2.79 7.41
CA VAL A 277 -2.66 1.38 6.97
C VAL A 277 -2.47 0.46 8.19
N ASP A 278 -1.60 0.82 9.12
CA ASP A 278 -1.35 0.05 10.35
C ASP A 278 -2.62 -0.10 11.20
N LYS A 279 -3.44 0.94 11.29
CA LYS A 279 -4.75 0.87 11.97
C LYS A 279 -5.68 -0.14 11.33
N VAL A 280 -5.73 -0.19 10.00
CA VAL A 280 -6.54 -1.17 9.25
C VAL A 280 -6.02 -2.59 9.48
N VAL A 281 -4.71 -2.77 9.40
CA VAL A 281 -4.04 -4.08 9.65
C VAL A 281 -4.29 -4.55 11.09
N HIS A 282 -4.17 -3.66 12.06
CA HIS A 282 -4.45 -3.97 13.46
C HIS A 282 -5.90 -4.47 13.67
N GLN A 283 -6.88 -3.84 13.00
CA GLN A 283 -8.27 -4.30 13.05
C GLN A 283 -8.45 -5.72 12.47
N LEU A 284 -7.70 -6.05 11.40
CA LEU A 284 -7.71 -7.39 10.82
C LEU A 284 -7.04 -8.41 11.75
N ASN A 285 -5.90 -8.05 12.35
CA ASN A 285 -5.14 -8.92 13.26
C ASN A 285 -5.89 -9.21 14.58
N ARG A 286 -6.77 -8.31 15.01
CA ARG A 286 -7.65 -8.58 16.18
C ARG A 286 -8.48 -9.86 16.03
N ARG A 287 -8.86 -10.24 14.80
CA ARG A 287 -9.66 -11.43 14.52
C ARG A 287 -8.90 -12.73 14.71
N VAL A 288 -7.58 -12.68 14.59
CA VAL A 288 -6.68 -13.83 14.68
C VAL A 288 -5.82 -13.83 15.96
N ARG A 289 -6.13 -12.93 16.90
CA ARG A 289 -5.32 -12.68 18.11
C ARG A 289 -4.96 -13.95 18.89
N ASN A 290 -5.91 -14.84 19.10
CA ASN A 290 -5.67 -16.05 19.89
C ASN A 290 -4.72 -17.01 19.18
N ARG A 291 -4.92 -17.24 17.88
CA ARG A 291 -4.02 -18.07 17.07
C ARG A 291 -2.64 -17.44 16.93
N PHE A 292 -2.58 -16.12 16.83
CA PHE A 292 -1.31 -15.41 16.78
C PHE A 292 -0.55 -15.51 18.10
N ALA A 293 -1.23 -15.44 19.26
CA ALA A 293 -0.58 -15.60 20.55
C ALA A 293 0.02 -17.01 20.72
N GLU A 294 -0.62 -18.04 20.18
CA GLU A 294 -0.08 -19.40 20.10
C GLU A 294 1.15 -19.46 19.20
N GLU A 295 1.05 -18.90 17.99
CA GLU A 295 2.13 -18.89 17.01
C GLU A 295 3.34 -18.09 17.49
N GLN A 296 3.11 -16.96 18.15
CA GLN A 296 4.16 -16.07 18.66
C GLN A 296 5.10 -16.76 19.66
N GLN A 297 4.59 -17.70 20.44
CA GLN A 297 5.39 -18.47 21.40
C GLN A 297 6.34 -19.46 20.71
N ALA A 298 6.01 -19.88 19.50
CA ALA A 298 6.77 -20.85 18.74
C ALA A 298 7.72 -20.19 17.69
N LEU A 299 7.58 -18.89 17.45
CA LEU A 299 8.48 -18.17 16.54
C LEU A 299 9.92 -18.19 17.06
N GLN A 300 10.88 -18.26 16.15
CA GLN A 300 12.30 -18.18 16.49
C GLN A 300 12.67 -16.76 17.00
N PRO A 301 13.57 -16.66 17.98
CA PRO A 301 14.00 -15.39 18.52
C PRO A 301 14.73 -14.55 17.44
N LEU A 302 14.50 -13.25 17.46
CA LEU A 302 15.17 -12.33 16.55
C LEU A 302 16.61 -12.08 16.97
N PRO A 303 17.54 -11.90 16.01
CA PRO A 303 18.90 -11.46 16.32
C PRO A 303 18.90 -10.05 16.93
N GLY A 304 19.92 -9.73 17.71
CA GLY A 304 20.04 -8.44 18.39
C GLY A 304 20.26 -7.24 17.47
N SER A 305 20.65 -7.47 16.21
CA SER A 305 20.86 -6.42 15.20
C SER A 305 20.07 -6.75 13.93
N GLY A 306 19.65 -5.73 13.18
CA GLY A 306 19.07 -5.90 11.86
C GLY A 306 20.13 -6.00 10.76
N VAL A 307 19.71 -6.47 9.59
CA VAL A 307 20.50 -6.38 8.36
C VAL A 307 20.34 -4.99 7.75
N PRO A 308 21.37 -4.40 7.11
CA PRO A 308 21.20 -3.16 6.38
C PRO A 308 20.06 -3.26 5.34
N ASP A 309 19.09 -2.37 5.47
CA ASP A 309 17.92 -2.25 4.60
C ASP A 309 18.05 -1.07 3.63
N TYR A 310 19.28 -0.78 3.25
CA TYR A 310 19.65 0.32 2.35
C TYR A 310 20.75 -0.12 1.38
N GLN A 311 20.88 0.61 0.29
CA GLN A 311 22.00 0.49 -0.64
C GLN A 311 23.01 1.59 -0.38
N ASP A 312 24.26 1.23 -0.10
CA ASP A 312 25.36 2.19 0.03
C ASP A 312 25.91 2.63 -1.32
N MET A 313 26.24 3.91 -1.44
CA MET A 313 26.96 4.46 -2.56
C MET A 313 27.74 5.71 -2.17
N THR A 314 28.87 5.96 -2.82
CA THR A 314 29.68 7.16 -2.60
C THR A 314 29.56 8.09 -3.79
N ILE A 315 29.14 9.35 -3.56
CA ILE A 315 28.92 10.33 -4.61
C ILE A 315 29.60 11.64 -4.24
N LYS A 316 30.29 12.25 -5.22
CA LYS A 316 30.88 13.58 -5.08
C LYS A 316 29.85 14.67 -5.40
N VAL A 317 29.74 15.65 -4.53
CA VAL A 317 28.87 16.82 -4.75
C VAL A 317 29.44 17.72 -5.84
N THR A 318 28.62 18.06 -6.81
CA THR A 318 29.02 18.94 -7.93
C THR A 318 29.18 20.41 -7.49
N ARG A 319 29.81 21.23 -8.35
CA ARG A 319 29.90 22.68 -8.13
C ARG A 319 28.53 23.39 -8.12
N SER A 320 27.50 22.74 -8.62
CA SER A 320 26.12 23.25 -8.61
C SER A 320 25.35 22.83 -7.34
N ALA A 321 26.04 22.31 -6.32
CA ALA A 321 25.43 21.78 -5.11
C ALA A 321 24.39 20.67 -5.40
N THR A 322 24.69 19.80 -6.35
CA THR A 322 23.81 18.68 -6.76
C THR A 322 24.52 17.34 -6.67
N ILE A 323 23.73 16.31 -6.46
CA ILE A 323 24.10 14.88 -6.59
C ILE A 323 23.10 14.20 -7.52
N GLU A 324 23.54 13.22 -8.30
CA GLU A 324 22.65 12.40 -9.14
C GLU A 324 22.62 10.96 -8.63
N ILE A 325 21.41 10.46 -8.35
CA ILE A 325 21.16 9.11 -7.81
C ILE A 325 20.04 8.46 -8.62
N LYS A 326 20.32 7.33 -9.26
CA LYS A 326 19.31 6.55 -10.01
C LYS A 326 18.50 7.43 -10.98
N ARG A 327 19.17 8.30 -11.75
CA ARG A 327 18.58 9.25 -12.72
C ARG A 327 17.74 10.38 -12.10
N VAL A 328 17.92 10.63 -10.80
CA VAL A 328 17.29 11.77 -10.12
C VAL A 328 18.36 12.72 -9.63
N VAL A 329 18.20 13.99 -9.95
CA VAL A 329 19.09 15.06 -9.48
C VAL A 329 18.50 15.65 -8.20
N TYR A 330 19.30 15.67 -7.14
CA TYR A 330 18.96 16.26 -5.85
C TYR A 330 19.86 17.46 -5.59
N THR A 331 19.33 18.54 -5.03
CA THR A 331 20.16 19.58 -4.43
C THR A 331 20.56 19.19 -3.00
N VAL A 332 21.75 19.60 -2.61
CA VAL A 332 22.28 19.47 -1.25
C VAL A 332 22.79 20.82 -0.77
N PRO A 333 22.92 21.06 0.54
CA PRO A 333 23.46 22.31 1.06
C PRO A 333 24.78 22.69 0.41
N SER A 334 24.90 23.95 -0.02
CA SER A 334 26.07 24.45 -0.78
C SER A 334 27.41 24.29 -0.05
N ARG A 335 27.40 24.19 1.30
CA ARG A 335 28.60 23.88 2.10
C ARG A 335 29.20 22.50 1.82
N LEU A 336 28.43 21.60 1.19
CA LEU A 336 28.90 20.25 0.86
C LEU A 336 29.55 20.16 -0.53
N ILE A 337 29.66 21.26 -1.27
CA ILE A 337 30.27 21.28 -2.62
C ILE A 337 31.70 20.75 -2.54
N GLY A 338 32.00 19.75 -3.42
CA GLY A 338 33.29 19.10 -3.50
C GLY A 338 33.49 17.91 -2.59
N GLU A 339 32.67 17.78 -1.54
CA GLU A 339 32.72 16.66 -0.61
C GLU A 339 32.26 15.34 -1.26
N ARG A 340 32.77 14.22 -0.74
CA ARG A 340 32.30 12.87 -1.04
C ARG A 340 31.33 12.45 0.03
N LEU A 341 30.07 12.25 -0.36
CA LEU A 341 29.01 11.80 0.54
C LEU A 341 28.85 10.28 0.42
N CYS A 342 28.83 9.58 1.55
CA CYS A 342 28.31 8.23 1.63
C CYS A 342 26.78 8.33 1.71
N ILE A 343 26.08 7.77 0.74
CA ILE A 343 24.62 7.81 0.65
C ILE A 343 24.05 6.43 1.01
N ARG A 344 23.19 6.39 2.01
CA ARG A 344 22.34 5.24 2.30
C ARG A 344 21.00 5.44 1.63
N LEU A 345 20.74 4.63 0.62
CA LEU A 345 19.56 4.73 -0.24
C LEU A 345 18.49 3.73 0.22
N TYR A 346 17.43 4.25 0.85
CA TYR A 346 16.24 3.50 1.24
C TYR A 346 15.17 3.54 0.12
N HIS A 347 14.03 2.88 0.34
CA HIS A 347 12.94 2.94 -0.62
C HIS A 347 12.22 4.29 -0.64
N ASP A 348 12.18 5.03 0.48
CA ASP A 348 11.43 6.28 0.67
C ASP A 348 12.33 7.52 0.87
N ARG A 349 13.60 7.32 1.22
CA ARG A 349 14.54 8.39 1.58
C ARG A 349 15.97 8.06 1.18
N LEU A 350 16.81 9.09 1.23
CA LEU A 350 18.27 8.96 1.19
C LEU A 350 18.83 9.67 2.42
N GLU A 351 19.81 9.06 3.04
CA GLU A 351 20.58 9.64 4.11
C GLU A 351 22.01 9.87 3.63
N ALA A 352 22.48 11.10 3.70
CA ALA A 352 23.82 11.48 3.26
C ALA A 352 24.74 11.69 4.48
N TYR A 353 25.90 11.08 4.41
CA TYR A 353 26.89 11.12 5.48
C TYR A 353 28.21 11.71 4.98
N VAL A 354 28.86 12.51 5.85
CA VAL A 354 30.26 12.93 5.73
C VAL A 354 31.05 12.20 6.81
N GLY A 355 31.89 11.24 6.43
CA GLY A 355 32.43 10.28 7.39
C GLY A 355 31.31 9.49 8.06
N GLN A 356 31.26 9.53 9.39
CA GLN A 356 30.19 8.88 10.17
C GLN A 356 29.03 9.81 10.56
N ALA A 357 29.17 11.11 10.31
CA ALA A 357 28.15 12.10 10.67
C ALA A 357 27.10 12.23 9.58
N ARG A 358 25.82 12.07 9.95
CA ARG A 358 24.69 12.31 9.05
C ARG A 358 24.58 13.81 8.75
N ALA A 359 24.81 14.18 7.49
CA ALA A 359 24.78 15.56 7.02
C ALA A 359 23.36 16.04 6.68
N LEU A 360 22.55 15.17 6.05
CA LEU A 360 21.15 15.46 5.69
C LEU A 360 20.36 14.19 5.36
N THR A 361 19.04 14.32 5.41
CA THR A 361 18.09 13.32 4.92
C THR A 361 17.20 13.94 3.88
N LEU A 362 17.04 13.31 2.73
CA LEU A 362 16.17 13.75 1.64
C LEU A 362 15.12 12.69 1.34
N PRO A 363 13.86 13.07 1.05
CA PRO A 363 12.88 12.12 0.57
C PRO A 363 13.27 11.63 -0.83
N ARG A 364 13.13 10.35 -1.07
CA ARG A 364 13.45 9.73 -2.36
C ARG A 364 12.38 10.10 -3.39
N THR A 365 12.83 10.40 -4.58
CA THR A 365 11.96 10.70 -5.73
C THR A 365 12.23 9.67 -6.82
N TYR A 366 11.19 9.36 -7.58
CA TYR A 366 11.26 8.43 -8.71
C TYR A 366 10.81 9.14 -9.99
N PRO A 367 11.46 8.89 -11.14
CA PRO A 367 10.99 9.41 -12.43
C PRO A 367 9.55 8.94 -12.70
N LYS A 368 8.75 9.83 -13.28
CA LYS A 368 7.40 9.46 -13.73
C LYS A 368 7.51 8.52 -14.94
N PRO A 369 6.49 7.65 -15.19
CA PRO A 369 6.47 6.84 -16.39
C PRO A 369 6.61 7.70 -17.65
N GLY A 370 7.56 7.31 -18.52
CA GLY A 370 7.91 8.07 -19.71
C GLY A 370 8.98 9.15 -19.50
N GLU A 371 9.33 9.49 -18.25
CA GLU A 371 10.44 10.40 -17.97
C GLU A 371 11.74 9.61 -17.81
N SER A 372 12.79 10.03 -18.52
CA SER A 372 14.11 9.42 -18.41
C SER A 372 14.88 9.87 -17.17
N ARG A 373 14.56 11.05 -16.63
CA ARG A 373 15.19 11.67 -15.46
C ARG A 373 14.18 12.47 -14.66
N ALA A 374 14.39 12.55 -13.34
CA ALA A 374 13.63 13.42 -12.44
C ALA A 374 14.56 14.40 -11.72
N ARG A 375 13.97 15.41 -11.09
CA ARG A 375 14.67 16.39 -10.28
C ARG A 375 13.92 16.60 -8.97
N ARG A 376 14.67 16.71 -7.89
CA ARG A 376 14.19 17.16 -6.60
C ARG A 376 15.08 18.28 -6.10
N ILE A 377 14.63 19.48 -6.36
CA ILE A 377 15.38 20.70 -6.11
C ILE A 377 14.72 21.39 -4.90
N ASP A 378 15.51 21.65 -3.89
CA ASP A 378 15.12 22.47 -2.75
C ASP A 378 15.95 23.76 -2.78
N TYR A 379 15.30 24.89 -2.98
CA TYR A 379 15.95 26.20 -3.02
C TYR A 379 16.64 26.55 -1.70
N LYS A 380 16.18 26.00 -0.59
CA LYS A 380 16.75 26.22 0.75
C LYS A 380 18.22 25.80 0.83
N HIS A 381 18.62 24.83 0.04
CA HIS A 381 20.01 24.36 -0.05
C HIS A 381 20.97 25.37 -0.67
N VAL A 382 20.49 26.20 -1.58
CA VAL A 382 21.32 27.08 -2.42
C VAL A 382 20.99 28.58 -2.25
N ILE A 383 19.97 28.92 -1.46
CA ILE A 383 19.45 30.30 -1.37
C ILE A 383 20.49 31.32 -0.94
N ARG A 384 21.39 30.97 0.00
CA ARG A 384 22.44 31.87 0.44
C ARG A 384 23.43 32.20 -0.68
N ALA A 385 23.84 31.20 -1.46
CA ALA A 385 24.70 31.36 -2.60
C ALA A 385 23.99 32.13 -3.74
N LEU A 386 22.69 31.87 -3.92
CA LEU A 386 21.86 32.55 -4.91
C LEU A 386 21.66 34.04 -4.53
N ALA A 387 21.47 34.37 -3.27
CA ALA A 387 21.36 35.74 -2.76
C ALA A 387 22.62 36.56 -3.02
N ALA A 388 23.80 35.94 -2.96
CA ALA A 388 25.06 36.59 -3.34
C ALA A 388 25.19 36.85 -4.87
N LYS A 389 24.50 36.04 -5.69
CA LYS A 389 24.56 36.13 -7.16
C LYS A 389 23.15 36.01 -7.78
N PRO A 390 22.24 36.99 -7.57
CA PRO A 390 20.83 36.85 -7.98
C PRO A 390 20.65 36.69 -9.50
N GLN A 391 21.58 37.21 -10.30
CA GLN A 391 21.53 37.11 -11.77
C GLN A 391 21.65 35.62 -12.25
N ALA A 392 22.27 34.77 -11.47
CA ALA A 392 22.40 33.34 -11.80
C ALA A 392 21.05 32.61 -11.84
N PHE A 393 20.01 33.16 -11.20
CA PHE A 393 18.68 32.55 -11.17
C PHE A 393 18.06 32.44 -12.56
N ARG A 394 18.05 33.55 -13.34
CA ARG A 394 17.33 33.66 -14.63
C ARG A 394 17.69 32.56 -15.63
N TYR A 395 18.97 32.29 -15.77
CA TYR A 395 19.52 31.39 -16.79
C TYR A 395 19.90 30.02 -16.20
N SER A 396 19.55 29.77 -14.95
CA SER A 396 19.75 28.44 -14.34
C SER A 396 18.90 27.40 -15.03
N GLN A 397 19.46 26.24 -15.32
CA GLN A 397 18.72 25.06 -15.77
C GLN A 397 17.71 24.53 -14.70
N LEU A 398 17.91 24.94 -13.45
CA LEU A 398 17.08 24.55 -12.30
C LEU A 398 16.09 25.66 -11.91
N ARG A 399 15.98 26.75 -12.66
CA ARG A 399 15.19 27.96 -12.33
C ARG A 399 13.76 27.59 -11.90
N ASP A 400 13.06 26.83 -12.73
CA ASP A 400 11.64 26.51 -12.50
C ASP A 400 11.44 25.54 -11.33
N ASP A 401 12.45 24.72 -11.06
CA ASP A 401 12.47 23.77 -9.94
C ASP A 401 12.87 24.45 -8.62
N LEU A 402 13.57 25.59 -8.66
CA LEU A 402 13.92 26.40 -7.48
C LEU A 402 12.73 27.19 -6.93
N LEU A 403 11.64 27.28 -7.66
CA LEU A 403 10.39 27.93 -7.22
C LEU A 403 9.52 26.91 -6.47
N PRO A 404 9.27 27.10 -5.17
CA PRO A 404 8.71 26.05 -4.33
C PRO A 404 7.24 25.71 -4.63
N SER A 405 6.51 26.63 -5.26
CA SER A 405 5.10 26.42 -5.59
C SER A 405 4.67 27.17 -6.86
N LYS A 406 3.47 26.85 -7.34
CA LYS A 406 2.83 27.60 -8.46
C LYS A 406 2.71 29.08 -8.15
N ALA A 407 2.45 29.45 -6.90
CA ALA A 407 2.39 30.82 -6.45
C ALA A 407 3.69 31.57 -6.74
N TYR A 408 4.83 31.00 -6.39
CA TYR A 408 6.14 31.61 -6.69
C TYR A 408 6.44 31.65 -8.19
N LYS A 409 5.94 30.71 -8.98
CA LYS A 409 6.04 30.77 -10.45
C LYS A 409 5.26 31.95 -11.01
N THR A 410 4.05 32.17 -10.58
CA THR A 410 3.22 33.33 -10.97
C THR A 410 3.88 34.65 -10.56
N LEU A 411 4.41 34.72 -9.34
CA LEU A 411 5.15 35.91 -8.87
C LEU A 411 6.39 36.20 -9.72
N TRP A 412 7.15 35.14 -10.04
CA TRP A 412 8.31 35.27 -10.93
C TRP A 412 7.92 35.75 -12.32
N GLU A 413 6.93 35.15 -12.96
CA GLU A 413 6.45 35.51 -14.28
C GLU A 413 5.99 36.98 -14.35
N HIS A 414 5.34 37.44 -13.29
CA HIS A 414 4.91 38.84 -13.21
C HIS A 414 6.11 39.78 -13.02
N ALA A 415 7.03 39.49 -12.12
CA ALA A 415 8.23 40.24 -11.89
C ALA A 415 9.10 40.32 -13.16
N ASP A 416 9.20 39.22 -13.90
CA ASP A 416 9.97 39.15 -15.15
C ASP A 416 9.39 39.98 -16.30
N ARG A 417 8.05 40.18 -16.30
CA ARG A 417 7.36 41.04 -17.30
C ARG A 417 7.41 42.52 -16.95
N THR A 418 7.36 42.86 -15.65
CA THR A 418 7.17 44.23 -15.19
C THR A 418 8.48 44.94 -14.80
N LEU A 419 9.48 44.20 -14.35
CA LEU A 419 10.75 44.78 -13.89
C LEU A 419 11.88 44.57 -14.89
N PRO A 420 12.90 45.45 -14.88
CA PRO A 420 14.15 45.19 -15.57
C PRO A 420 14.75 43.84 -15.15
N LYS A 421 15.35 43.13 -16.11
CA LYS A 421 15.87 41.76 -15.91
C LYS A 421 16.69 41.55 -14.62
N ARG A 422 17.52 42.54 -14.28
CA ARG A 422 18.37 42.50 -13.09
C ARG A 422 17.58 42.69 -11.80
N GLU A 423 16.57 43.53 -11.83
CA GLU A 423 15.71 43.82 -10.68
C GLU A 423 14.74 42.66 -10.41
N ALA A 424 14.17 42.06 -11.45
CA ALA A 424 13.34 40.87 -11.34
C ALA A 424 14.06 39.72 -10.63
N CYS A 425 15.33 39.46 -11.00
CA CYS A 425 16.15 38.45 -10.34
C CYS A 425 16.40 38.79 -8.87
N LYS A 426 16.71 40.03 -8.54
CA LYS A 426 16.90 40.47 -7.16
C LYS A 426 15.61 40.32 -6.36
N TRP A 427 14.48 40.70 -6.95
CA TRP A 427 13.18 40.64 -6.32
C TRP A 427 12.83 39.20 -5.91
N ILE A 428 12.79 38.25 -6.85
CA ILE A 428 12.40 36.87 -6.55
C ILE A 428 13.38 36.18 -5.60
N VAL A 429 14.69 36.40 -5.77
CA VAL A 429 15.69 35.80 -4.85
C VAL A 429 15.56 36.37 -3.45
N THR A 430 15.22 37.66 -3.30
CA THR A 430 14.97 38.23 -1.97
C THR A 430 13.71 37.67 -1.35
N VAL A 431 12.63 37.49 -2.11
CA VAL A 431 11.40 36.84 -1.66
C VAL A 431 11.67 35.39 -1.19
N LEU A 432 12.40 34.60 -1.97
CA LEU A 432 12.82 33.26 -1.60
C LEU A 432 13.69 33.24 -0.33
N ARG A 433 14.58 34.25 -0.18
CA ARG A 433 15.42 34.38 1.02
C ARG A 433 14.59 34.68 2.25
N LEU A 434 13.65 35.61 2.18
CA LEU A 434 12.72 35.91 3.28
C LEU A 434 11.89 34.69 3.65
N ALA A 435 11.32 33.97 2.66
CA ALA A 435 10.59 32.76 2.90
C ALA A 435 11.40 31.70 3.67
N TYR A 436 12.71 31.60 3.37
CA TYR A 436 13.64 30.70 4.07
C TYR A 436 14.02 31.19 5.47
N GLU A 437 14.38 32.48 5.61
CA GLU A 437 14.87 33.04 6.89
C GLU A 437 13.77 33.08 7.97
N TYR A 438 12.51 33.32 7.56
CA TYR A 438 11.38 33.44 8.49
C TYR A 438 10.44 32.23 8.48
N ASP A 439 10.76 31.18 7.72
CA ASP A 439 9.94 29.97 7.56
C ASP A 439 8.46 30.27 7.26
N CYS A 440 8.23 31.26 6.40
CA CYS A 440 6.90 31.80 6.08
C CYS A 440 6.48 31.58 4.62
N GLU A 441 6.98 30.52 3.96
CA GLU A 441 6.85 30.28 2.52
C GLU A 441 5.41 30.36 2.01
N SER A 442 4.47 29.67 2.65
CA SER A 442 3.06 29.65 2.22
C SER A 442 2.33 30.96 2.51
N GLN A 443 2.62 31.56 3.70
CA GLN A 443 2.02 32.82 4.09
C GLN A 443 2.46 33.94 3.17
N LEU A 444 3.77 34.07 2.96
CA LEU A 444 4.38 35.07 2.09
C LEU A 444 3.85 34.95 0.64
N ALA A 445 3.73 33.74 0.13
CA ALA A 445 3.16 33.51 -1.20
C ALA A 445 1.72 34.03 -1.31
N THR A 446 0.89 33.76 -0.31
CA THR A 446 -0.52 34.18 -0.29
C THR A 446 -0.64 35.69 -0.22
N GLU A 447 0.12 36.35 0.65
CA GLU A 447 0.13 37.80 0.79
C GLU A 447 0.55 38.52 -0.50
N LEU A 448 1.67 38.06 -1.09
CA LEU A 448 2.19 38.65 -2.34
C LEU A 448 1.24 38.43 -3.54
N LEU A 449 0.56 37.28 -3.62
CA LEU A 449 -0.45 37.04 -4.67
C LEU A 449 -1.67 37.95 -4.50
N ASN A 450 -2.13 38.18 -3.26
CA ASN A 450 -3.25 39.09 -3.00
C ASN A 450 -2.90 40.54 -3.38
N GLU A 451 -1.68 41.01 -3.07
CA GLU A 451 -1.21 42.33 -3.47
C GLU A 451 -1.05 42.46 -5.00
N LEU A 452 -0.62 41.39 -5.65
CA LEU A 452 -0.50 41.30 -7.10
C LEU A 452 -1.86 41.46 -7.82
N GLN A 453 -2.96 40.97 -7.24
CA GLN A 453 -4.31 41.20 -7.77
C GLN A 453 -4.68 42.69 -7.83
N GLY A 454 -4.04 43.53 -6.99
CA GLY A 454 -4.14 45.00 -7.05
C GLY A 454 -3.30 45.65 -8.13
N GLY A 455 -2.59 44.89 -8.96
CA GLY A 455 -1.87 45.35 -10.15
C GLY A 455 -0.47 45.93 -9.90
N LYS A 456 0.07 45.87 -8.69
CA LYS A 456 1.42 46.38 -8.35
C LYS A 456 2.25 45.29 -7.68
N LEU A 457 3.51 45.17 -8.12
CA LEU A 457 4.50 44.38 -7.38
C LEU A 457 4.84 45.10 -6.07
N PRO A 458 4.74 44.41 -4.92
CA PRO A 458 5.08 45.00 -3.63
C PRO A 458 6.55 45.42 -3.56
N ASP A 459 6.83 46.54 -2.87
CA ASP A 459 8.21 46.94 -2.59
C ASP A 459 8.87 45.98 -1.60
N LEU A 460 10.05 45.49 -1.95
CA LEU A 460 10.82 44.56 -1.12
C LEU A 460 11.08 45.08 0.31
N LYS A 461 11.30 46.37 0.47
CA LYS A 461 11.53 46.97 1.79
C LYS A 461 10.28 46.89 2.66
N GLN A 462 9.09 47.09 2.09
CA GLN A 462 7.80 46.94 2.79
C GLN A 462 7.55 45.49 3.18
N ILE A 463 7.87 44.53 2.30
CA ILE A 463 7.75 43.12 2.61
C ILE A 463 8.70 42.76 3.79
N GLN A 464 9.96 43.17 3.71
CA GLN A 464 10.94 42.91 4.76
C GLN A 464 10.47 43.46 6.12
N SER A 465 9.92 44.65 6.17
CA SER A 465 9.48 45.28 7.42
C SER A 465 8.29 44.55 8.08
N ARG A 466 7.46 43.84 7.31
CA ARG A 466 6.30 43.07 7.83
C ARG A 466 6.73 41.78 8.53
N PHE A 467 7.84 41.17 8.08
CA PHE A 467 8.34 39.90 8.61
C PHE A 467 9.49 40.07 9.62
N LEU A 468 10.04 41.28 9.79
CA LEU A 468 10.96 41.58 10.85
C LEU A 468 10.24 41.45 12.19
N ARG A 469 10.61 40.44 13.00
CA ARG A 469 10.13 40.34 14.38
C ARG A 469 10.68 41.53 15.17
N PRO A 470 9.95 42.07 16.15
CA PRO A 470 10.46 43.14 17.01
C PRO A 470 11.76 42.78 17.76
N SER A 471 12.09 41.49 17.88
CA SER A 471 13.34 41.00 18.48
C SER A 471 14.55 41.05 17.55
N ASP A 472 14.34 41.24 16.23
CA ASP A 472 15.41 41.29 15.21
C ASP A 472 15.88 42.74 14.95
N ALA A 473 15.26 43.73 15.59
CA ALA A 473 15.87 45.02 15.77
C ALA A 473 17.14 44.77 16.58
N VAL A 474 18.28 44.73 15.89
CA VAL A 474 19.61 44.54 16.41
C VAL A 474 19.74 45.43 17.63
N SER A 475 19.63 44.87 18.84
CA SER A 475 20.36 45.46 19.93
C SER A 475 21.82 45.32 19.50
N GLU A 476 22.46 46.43 19.14
CA GLU A 476 23.88 46.56 19.32
C GLU A 476 24.16 46.33 20.82
N ARG A 477 24.12 45.07 21.22
CA ARG A 477 24.81 44.61 22.39
C ARG A 477 26.27 44.71 22.00
N GLY A 478 26.86 45.85 22.25
CA GLY A 478 28.29 45.91 22.39
C GLY A 478 28.64 44.74 23.28
N ALA A 479 29.31 43.75 22.78
CA ALA A 479 29.85 42.70 23.63
C ALA A 479 30.59 43.41 24.74
N PRO A 480 30.25 43.23 26.03
CA PRO A 480 31.03 43.80 27.08
C PRO A 480 32.45 43.32 26.83
N GLN A 481 33.35 44.25 26.54
CA GLN A 481 34.75 43.92 26.42
C GLN A 481 35.14 43.33 27.76
N HIS A 482 35.43 42.05 27.79
CA HIS A 482 35.93 41.40 28.99
C HIS A 482 37.21 42.14 29.41
N ASP A 483 37.26 42.58 30.62
CA ASP A 483 38.46 43.19 31.21
C ASP A 483 39.61 42.19 31.07
N LEU A 484 40.65 42.57 30.33
CA LEU A 484 41.83 41.73 30.08
C LEU A 484 42.54 41.35 31.40
N ALA A 485 42.36 42.11 32.49
CA ALA A 485 42.86 41.77 33.81
C ALA A 485 42.37 40.41 34.34
N GLY A 486 41.18 39.96 33.93
CA GLY A 486 40.67 38.62 34.26
C GLY A 486 41.42 37.45 33.62
N TYR A 487 42.21 37.69 32.57
CA TYR A 487 43.04 36.66 31.94
C TYR A 487 44.41 36.55 32.60
N ASP A 488 44.91 37.58 33.30
CA ASP A 488 46.15 37.52 34.04
C ASP A 488 46.05 36.60 35.27
N ASP A 489 44.87 36.49 35.87
CA ASP A 489 44.60 35.52 36.96
C ASP A 489 44.62 34.06 36.48
N LEU A 490 44.25 33.80 35.24
CA LEU A 490 44.35 32.45 34.62
C LEU A 490 45.80 32.07 34.32
N LEU A 491 46.63 33.02 33.94
CA LEU A 491 48.06 32.80 33.71
C LEU A 491 48.81 32.60 35.03
N ALA A 492 48.41 33.28 36.08
CA ALA A 492 48.96 33.09 37.42
C ALA A 492 48.67 31.70 38.01
N SER A 493 47.43 31.12 37.69
CA SER A 493 47.05 29.79 38.15
C SER A 493 47.77 28.65 37.39
N VAL A 494 48.18 28.89 36.16
CA VAL A 494 48.95 27.90 35.34
C VAL A 494 50.41 27.83 35.83
N ASN A 495 51.00 28.94 36.29
CA ASN A 495 52.37 28.93 36.83
C ASN A 495 52.50 28.24 38.17
N VAL A 496 51.42 28.13 38.98
CA VAL A 496 51.44 27.39 40.24
C VAL A 496 51.40 25.86 40.02
N GLN A 497 50.83 25.36 38.95
CA GLN A 497 50.82 23.95 38.69
C GLN A 497 52.14 23.43 38.06
N SER A 498 52.95 24.28 37.43
CA SER A 498 54.24 23.86 36.87
C SER A 498 55.38 23.82 37.95
N SER A 499 55.23 24.40 39.12
CA SER A 499 56.22 24.30 40.20
C SER A 499 56.04 23.08 41.11
N VAL A 500 54.95 22.35 41.02
CA VAL A 500 54.68 21.14 41.82
C VAL A 500 55.21 19.82 41.13
N TYR A 501 55.63 19.89 39.90
CA TYR A 501 56.12 18.71 39.17
C TYR A 501 57.69 18.61 39.11
N GLN A 502 58.44 19.47 39.76
CA GLN A 502 59.90 19.41 39.76
C GLN A 502 60.56 18.84 41.07
N GLU A 503 59.79 18.30 42.01
CA GLU A 503 60.38 17.76 43.28
C GLU A 503 60.08 16.29 43.54
N VAL A 504 59.83 15.44 42.47
CA VAL A 504 59.84 13.97 42.66
C VAL A 504 60.68 13.32 41.56
N THR A 505 62.05 13.51 41.69
CA THR A 505 63.03 12.61 41.12
C THR A 505 64.32 12.79 41.90
N LEU A 506 64.43 12.04 42.98
CA LEU A 506 65.67 11.47 43.55
C LEU A 506 65.32 10.19 44.27
#